data_9096d611e4767b93137c4613b59fc360
#
_entry.id   9096d611e4767b93137c4613b59fc360
#
_cell.length_a   1.000
_cell.length_b   1.000
_cell.length_c   1.000
_cell.angle_alpha   90.00
_cell.angle_beta   90.00
_cell.angle_gamma   90.00
#
_symmetry.space_group_name_H-M   'P 1'
#
loop_
_entity.id
_entity.type
_entity.pdbx_description
1 polymer ?
#
loop_
_entity_poly.entity_id
_entity_poly.type
_entity_poly.pdbx_seq_one_letter_code
_entity_poly.pdbx_strand_id
1 'polypeptide(L)'
;GPINADGEICPKGAAAFDMVTHEDRLTRPLIRTDDGPVPVSWAEALDRIAARVGEIVAEHGPDAVGFFASSNCTNEENYSLQKLARILGTNNIDNCARLCHSSTVAAMQDRLGAGAMTNTLDDLGEADTFLVTGANPAEQHPVAFRSYLLPAIRDGTTLIHVDPRANDTTEAADIHLPVRPGHDIPLLNAMAAVLLEEGLVDESFLDRRTEGVEAFEASIADVDVAERAALAGVDEDDLRAAAVAYGEADRAAAFTGMGMSQHRCGTDNVHALLNLALLTGNIGRRGTGVNPLRGQNNVQGASDVGTLPSVLPGYRDVGDRAARAALAEEWGIEPPADPGLTEVEMTHAFGDEVRAAIVLGENPAATEPDGNSVAERFEELEFLVVIDLFGTETTQYADVLLP
;
A
#
# COMPACT_ATOMS: atom_id res chain seq x y z
N GLY A 1 -9.15 -23.39 4.85
CA GLY A 1 -8.29 -23.45 3.65
C GLY A 1 -6.84 -23.14 3.98
N PRO A 2 -5.89 -23.29 3.06
CA PRO A 2 -4.46 -23.15 3.37
C PRO A 2 -4.02 -21.71 3.74
N ILE A 3 -4.82 -20.69 3.41
CA ILE A 3 -4.51 -19.28 3.68
C ILE A 3 -5.19 -18.79 4.97
N ASN A 4 -6.31 -19.40 5.34
CA ASN A 4 -7.06 -19.11 6.56
C ASN A 4 -7.42 -20.46 7.20
N ALA A 5 -6.43 -21.06 7.86
CA ALA A 5 -6.53 -22.43 8.38
C ALA A 5 -7.61 -22.58 9.45
N ASP A 6 -7.77 -21.56 10.30
CA ASP A 6 -8.69 -21.57 11.43
C ASP A 6 -10.12 -21.18 11.04
N GLY A 7 -10.34 -20.76 9.79
CA GLY A 7 -11.65 -20.35 9.29
C GLY A 7 -12.14 -19.03 9.89
N GLU A 8 -11.25 -18.22 10.40
CA GLU A 8 -11.55 -16.89 10.93
C GLU A 8 -12.11 -15.97 9.83
N ILE A 9 -12.99 -15.06 10.20
CA ILE A 9 -13.60 -14.08 9.33
C ILE A 9 -13.55 -12.70 9.98
N CYS A 10 -13.17 -11.68 9.23
CA CYS A 10 -13.21 -10.32 9.70
C CYS A 10 -14.62 -9.70 9.56
N PRO A 11 -14.93 -8.58 10.23
CA PRO A 11 -16.23 -7.91 10.12
C PRO A 11 -16.62 -7.58 8.67
N LYS A 12 -15.68 -7.18 7.80
CA LYS A 12 -15.93 -6.93 6.37
C LYS A 12 -16.42 -8.18 5.64
N GLY A 13 -15.77 -9.32 5.86
CA GLY A 13 -16.19 -10.60 5.29
C GLY A 13 -17.54 -11.07 5.82
N ALA A 14 -17.83 -10.83 7.10
CA ALA A 14 -19.12 -11.16 7.70
C ALA A 14 -20.27 -10.33 7.11
N ALA A 15 -20.01 -9.05 6.76
CA ALA A 15 -20.99 -8.14 6.17
C ALA A 15 -21.05 -8.21 4.62
N ALA A 16 -20.28 -9.08 3.97
CA ALA A 16 -20.18 -9.12 2.50
C ALA A 16 -21.54 -9.37 1.82
N PHE A 17 -22.42 -10.14 2.45
CA PHE A 17 -23.76 -10.41 1.90
C PHE A 17 -24.65 -9.17 1.93
N ASP A 18 -24.55 -8.35 2.99
CA ASP A 18 -25.32 -7.11 3.11
C ASP A 18 -24.96 -6.13 1.99
N MET A 19 -23.68 -6.06 1.62
CA MET A 19 -23.21 -5.26 0.48
C MET A 19 -23.85 -5.69 -0.85
N VAL A 20 -24.03 -7.00 -1.07
CA VAL A 20 -24.63 -7.54 -2.31
C VAL A 20 -26.12 -7.20 -2.42
N THR A 21 -26.82 -7.17 -1.29
CA THR A 21 -28.30 -7.02 -1.25
C THR A 21 -28.78 -5.63 -0.80
N HIS A 22 -27.85 -4.70 -0.55
CA HIS A 22 -28.19 -3.36 -0.06
C HIS A 22 -29.10 -2.60 -1.04
N GLU A 23 -30.06 -1.84 -0.52
CA GLU A 23 -31.02 -1.08 -1.34
C GLU A 23 -30.38 0.01 -2.19
N ASP A 24 -29.27 0.62 -1.69
CA ASP A 24 -28.54 1.67 -2.40
C ASP A 24 -27.55 1.12 -3.42
N ARG A 25 -27.43 -0.24 -3.55
CA ARG A 25 -26.54 -0.84 -4.51
C ARG A 25 -26.94 -0.48 -5.93
N LEU A 26 -25.97 -0.01 -6.72
CA LEU A 26 -26.15 0.20 -8.15
C LEU A 26 -26.41 -1.13 -8.85
N THR A 27 -27.46 -1.17 -9.68
CA THR A 27 -27.89 -2.40 -10.37
C THR A 27 -28.07 -2.23 -11.86
N ARG A 28 -27.92 -1.00 -12.38
CA ARG A 28 -28.04 -0.64 -13.79
C ARG A 28 -27.04 0.44 -14.16
N PRO A 29 -26.52 0.44 -15.39
CA PRO A 29 -25.76 1.57 -15.91
C PRO A 29 -26.59 2.86 -15.88
N LEU A 30 -25.92 3.97 -15.54
CA LEU A 30 -26.50 5.31 -15.56
C LEU A 30 -25.67 6.20 -16.48
N ILE A 31 -26.32 7.09 -17.21
CA ILE A 31 -25.68 8.16 -17.99
C ILE A 31 -26.13 9.51 -17.44
N ARG A 32 -25.20 10.43 -17.25
CA ARG A 32 -25.48 11.80 -16.80
C ARG A 32 -26.21 12.56 -17.90
N THR A 33 -27.27 13.28 -17.50
CA THR A 33 -28.00 14.25 -18.32
C THR A 33 -28.10 15.58 -17.56
N ASP A 34 -28.62 16.63 -18.21
CA ASP A 34 -28.86 17.93 -17.56
C ASP A 34 -29.85 17.83 -16.41
N ASP A 35 -30.74 16.84 -16.44
CA ASP A 35 -31.73 16.58 -15.37
C ASP A 35 -31.24 15.57 -14.30
N GLY A 36 -29.98 15.12 -14.40
CA GLY A 36 -29.35 14.14 -13.53
C GLY A 36 -29.10 12.78 -14.20
N PRO A 37 -28.60 11.78 -13.44
CA PRO A 37 -28.28 10.46 -13.98
C PRO A 37 -29.55 9.67 -14.32
N VAL A 38 -29.60 9.07 -15.51
CA VAL A 38 -30.71 8.25 -15.98
C VAL A 38 -30.29 6.80 -16.24
N PRO A 39 -31.11 5.80 -15.86
CA PRO A 39 -30.83 4.40 -16.15
C PRO A 39 -30.89 4.13 -17.66
N VAL A 40 -29.88 3.38 -18.17
CA VAL A 40 -29.78 2.95 -19.57
C VAL A 40 -29.46 1.47 -19.67
N SER A 41 -29.48 0.93 -20.88
CA SER A 41 -29.01 -0.43 -21.13
C SER A 41 -27.48 -0.49 -21.12
N TRP A 42 -26.92 -1.69 -20.87
CA TRP A 42 -25.48 -1.92 -21.01
C TRP A 42 -24.94 -1.58 -22.40
N ALA A 43 -25.68 -1.93 -23.46
CA ALA A 43 -25.27 -1.60 -24.83
C ALA A 43 -25.13 -0.08 -25.04
N GLU A 44 -26.11 0.68 -24.57
CA GLU A 44 -26.12 2.14 -24.70
C GLU A 44 -24.99 2.78 -23.89
N ALA A 45 -24.73 2.31 -22.66
CA ALA A 45 -23.63 2.80 -21.85
C ALA A 45 -22.26 2.49 -22.50
N LEU A 46 -22.06 1.26 -22.97
CA LEU A 46 -20.81 0.86 -23.61
C LEU A 46 -20.58 1.56 -24.95
N ASP A 47 -21.62 1.76 -25.76
CA ASP A 47 -21.54 2.54 -27.03
C ASP A 47 -21.14 4.00 -26.70
N ARG A 48 -21.70 4.59 -25.65
CA ARG A 48 -21.34 5.95 -25.19
C ARG A 48 -19.87 6.04 -24.79
N ILE A 49 -19.39 5.07 -23.97
CA ILE A 49 -17.99 5.02 -23.52
C ILE A 49 -17.07 4.86 -24.73
N ALA A 50 -17.34 3.88 -25.62
CA ALA A 50 -16.52 3.63 -26.80
C ALA A 50 -16.43 4.84 -27.73
N ALA A 51 -17.54 5.54 -27.95
CA ALA A 51 -17.58 6.73 -28.78
C ALA A 51 -16.73 7.86 -28.20
N ARG A 52 -16.96 8.22 -26.90
CA ARG A 52 -16.27 9.36 -26.28
C ARG A 52 -14.77 9.10 -26.05
N VAL A 53 -14.41 7.92 -25.55
CA VAL A 53 -13.00 7.55 -25.41
C VAL A 53 -12.32 7.50 -26.79
N GLY A 54 -12.99 6.95 -27.80
CA GLY A 54 -12.47 6.92 -29.16
C GLY A 54 -12.24 8.31 -29.77
N GLU A 55 -13.14 9.27 -29.54
CA GLU A 55 -12.98 10.68 -29.95
C GLU A 55 -11.77 11.33 -29.27
N ILE A 56 -11.64 11.19 -27.94
CA ILE A 56 -10.54 11.75 -27.14
C ILE A 56 -9.19 11.17 -27.60
N VAL A 57 -9.13 9.85 -27.78
CA VAL A 57 -7.90 9.18 -28.27
C VAL A 57 -7.53 9.64 -29.69
N ALA A 58 -8.53 9.83 -30.58
CA ALA A 58 -8.27 10.30 -31.91
C ALA A 58 -7.77 11.74 -31.99
N GLU A 59 -8.18 12.59 -31.05
CA GLU A 59 -7.78 14.01 -30.97
C GLU A 59 -6.49 14.23 -30.21
N HIS A 60 -6.31 13.55 -29.05
CA HIS A 60 -5.24 13.83 -28.09
C HIS A 60 -4.23 12.68 -27.93
N GLY A 61 -4.50 11.51 -28.50
CA GLY A 61 -3.69 10.31 -28.32
C GLY A 61 -4.13 9.46 -27.11
N PRO A 62 -3.60 8.22 -26.98
CA PRO A 62 -4.03 7.28 -25.97
C PRO A 62 -3.66 7.69 -24.54
N ASP A 63 -2.59 8.44 -24.35
CA ASP A 63 -2.15 8.92 -23.02
C ASP A 63 -3.09 9.99 -22.42
N ALA A 64 -4.04 10.51 -23.21
CA ALA A 64 -5.12 11.37 -22.73
C ALA A 64 -6.18 10.61 -21.89
N VAL A 65 -6.05 9.28 -21.74
CA VAL A 65 -6.98 8.47 -20.94
C VAL A 65 -6.22 7.86 -19.76
N GLY A 66 -6.68 8.18 -18.53
CA GLY A 66 -6.17 7.62 -17.28
C GLY A 66 -7.06 6.47 -16.76
N PHE A 67 -6.44 5.47 -16.16
CA PHE A 67 -7.11 4.30 -15.60
C PHE A 67 -6.75 4.16 -14.12
N PHE A 68 -7.77 4.10 -13.26
CA PHE A 68 -7.65 3.94 -11.81
C PHE A 68 -8.19 2.56 -11.44
N ALA A 69 -7.31 1.67 -10.99
CA ALA A 69 -7.60 0.30 -10.62
C ALA A 69 -7.67 0.16 -9.11
N SER A 70 -8.30 -0.89 -8.60
CA SER A 70 -8.56 -1.01 -7.18
C SER A 70 -8.03 -2.29 -6.54
N SER A 71 -7.44 -2.13 -5.37
CA SER A 71 -7.09 -3.23 -4.48
C SER A 71 -8.31 -3.89 -3.80
N ASN A 72 -9.51 -3.36 -3.98
CA ASN A 72 -10.78 -3.98 -3.54
C ASN A 72 -11.38 -4.91 -4.62
N CYS A 73 -10.87 -4.83 -5.85
CA CYS A 73 -11.31 -5.64 -6.98
C CYS A 73 -10.53 -6.96 -7.09
N THR A 74 -11.08 -7.93 -7.83
CA THR A 74 -10.42 -9.21 -8.08
C THR A 74 -9.23 -9.07 -9.03
N ASN A 75 -8.40 -10.13 -9.11
CA ASN A 75 -7.31 -10.16 -10.09
C ASN A 75 -7.83 -10.07 -11.53
N GLU A 76 -8.95 -10.71 -11.82
CA GLU A 76 -9.58 -10.74 -13.15
C GLU A 76 -10.08 -9.37 -13.58
N GLU A 77 -10.69 -8.60 -12.66
CA GLU A 77 -11.14 -7.23 -12.92
C GLU A 77 -9.95 -6.31 -13.17
N ASN A 78 -8.96 -6.34 -12.28
CA ASN A 78 -7.73 -5.55 -12.41
C ASN A 78 -6.94 -5.92 -13.67
N TYR A 79 -6.80 -7.22 -14.00
CA TYR A 79 -6.16 -7.67 -15.23
C TYR A 79 -6.88 -7.19 -16.46
N SER A 80 -8.22 -7.22 -16.46
CA SER A 80 -9.03 -6.77 -17.59
C SER A 80 -8.88 -5.27 -17.84
N LEU A 81 -8.88 -4.47 -16.77
CA LEU A 81 -8.71 -3.02 -16.86
C LEU A 81 -7.31 -2.65 -17.37
N GLN A 82 -6.25 -3.25 -16.80
CA GLN A 82 -4.88 -2.96 -17.25
C GLN A 82 -4.64 -3.42 -18.70
N LYS A 83 -5.25 -4.53 -19.11
CA LYS A 83 -5.19 -4.99 -20.49
C LYS A 83 -5.88 -4.00 -21.43
N LEU A 84 -7.05 -3.48 -21.04
CA LEU A 84 -7.77 -2.46 -21.80
C LEU A 84 -6.92 -1.20 -22.00
N ALA A 85 -6.32 -0.68 -20.94
CA ALA A 85 -5.43 0.49 -21.01
C ALA A 85 -4.30 0.28 -22.02
N ARG A 86 -3.62 -0.86 -21.94
CA ARG A 86 -2.49 -1.16 -22.82
C ARG A 86 -2.86 -1.47 -24.27
N ILE A 87 -4.03 -2.07 -24.50
CA ILE A 87 -4.58 -2.26 -25.86
C ILE A 87 -4.98 -0.91 -26.46
N LEU A 88 -5.48 0.02 -25.62
CA LEU A 88 -5.76 1.39 -26.05
C LEU A 88 -4.49 2.13 -26.45
N GLY A 89 -3.34 1.75 -25.90
CA GLY A 89 -2.02 2.28 -26.22
C GLY A 89 -1.41 3.17 -25.12
N THR A 90 -1.87 3.05 -23.88
CA THR A 90 -1.34 3.82 -22.74
C THR A 90 -0.89 2.94 -21.58
N ASN A 91 0.10 3.42 -20.82
CA ASN A 91 0.48 2.91 -19.52
C ASN A 91 -0.01 3.83 -18.37
N ASN A 92 -0.86 4.81 -18.63
CA ASN A 92 -1.52 5.63 -17.62
C ASN A 92 -2.55 4.80 -16.85
N ILE A 93 -2.05 3.87 -16.06
CA ILE A 93 -2.82 3.03 -15.14
C ILE A 93 -2.08 2.87 -13.83
N ASP A 94 -2.76 3.14 -12.74
CA ASP A 94 -2.24 2.92 -11.40
C ASP A 94 -3.36 2.43 -10.47
N ASN A 95 -3.06 2.13 -9.22
CA ASN A 95 -4.03 1.67 -8.24
C ASN A 95 -3.74 2.26 -6.86
N CYS A 96 -4.71 2.19 -5.96
CA CYS A 96 -4.65 2.74 -4.60
C CYS A 96 -3.43 2.30 -3.75
N ALA A 97 -2.64 1.30 -4.17
CA ALA A 97 -1.36 0.99 -3.54
C ALA A 97 -0.38 2.16 -3.62
N ARG A 98 -0.55 3.06 -4.59
CA ARG A 98 0.23 4.29 -4.75
C ARG A 98 0.19 5.14 -3.48
N LEU A 99 -0.98 5.35 -2.92
CA LEU A 99 -1.19 6.13 -1.71
C LEU A 99 -0.94 5.30 -0.43
N CYS A 100 -1.09 3.99 -0.52
CA CYS A 100 -1.06 3.09 0.62
C CYS A 100 0.38 2.70 1.00
N HIS A 101 1.04 1.90 0.19
CA HIS A 101 2.32 1.25 0.50
C HIS A 101 3.42 1.45 -0.55
N SER A 102 3.29 2.38 -1.50
CA SER A 102 4.35 2.63 -2.48
C SER A 102 5.68 3.01 -1.81
N SER A 103 5.63 3.82 -0.75
CA SER A 103 6.80 4.17 0.07
C SER A 103 7.46 2.94 0.68
N THR A 104 6.66 2.00 1.21
CA THR A 104 7.15 0.73 1.77
C THR A 104 7.78 -0.14 0.70
N VAL A 105 7.13 -0.26 -0.46
CA VAL A 105 7.66 -1.04 -1.59
C VAL A 105 8.98 -0.46 -2.08
N ALA A 106 9.05 0.86 -2.25
CA ALA A 106 10.26 1.55 -2.68
C ALA A 106 11.43 1.31 -1.71
N ALA A 107 11.19 1.49 -0.39
CA ALA A 107 12.22 1.28 0.62
C ALA A 107 12.69 -0.17 0.69
N MET A 108 11.76 -1.13 0.65
CA MET A 108 12.09 -2.55 0.72
C MET A 108 12.79 -3.04 -0.55
N GLN A 109 12.38 -2.57 -1.73
CA GLN A 109 13.07 -2.88 -2.99
C GLN A 109 14.51 -2.33 -3.00
N ASP A 110 14.71 -1.10 -2.52
CA ASP A 110 16.03 -0.49 -2.40
C ASP A 110 16.95 -1.29 -1.47
N ARG A 111 16.45 -1.72 -0.31
CA ARG A 111 17.26 -2.40 0.72
C ARG A 111 17.32 -3.91 0.59
N LEU A 112 16.23 -4.56 0.16
CA LEU A 112 16.09 -6.01 0.19
C LEU A 112 15.87 -6.63 -1.20
N GLY A 113 15.62 -5.81 -2.21
CA GLY A 113 15.33 -6.27 -3.58
C GLY A 113 13.89 -6.77 -3.79
N ALA A 114 13.01 -6.66 -2.79
CA ALA A 114 11.61 -7.07 -2.90
C ALA A 114 10.72 -6.24 -1.97
N GLY A 115 9.55 -5.81 -2.46
CA GLY A 115 8.62 -4.92 -1.74
C GLY A 115 7.46 -5.64 -1.04
N ALA A 116 7.65 -6.87 -0.56
CA ALA A 116 6.63 -7.67 0.12
C ALA A 116 7.10 -8.12 1.51
N MET A 117 6.21 -8.71 2.31
CA MET A 117 6.56 -9.34 3.59
C MET A 117 7.74 -10.29 3.39
N THR A 118 8.74 -10.19 4.27
CA THR A 118 9.91 -11.08 4.20
C THR A 118 9.62 -12.48 4.71
N ASN A 119 8.53 -12.64 5.48
CA ASN A 119 8.13 -13.89 6.13
C ASN A 119 6.65 -14.20 5.88
N THR A 120 6.26 -15.43 6.11
CA THR A 120 4.85 -15.83 6.13
C THR A 120 4.26 -15.61 7.53
N LEU A 121 2.92 -15.53 7.64
CA LEU A 121 2.25 -15.40 8.94
C LEU A 121 2.52 -16.62 9.84
N ASP A 122 2.65 -17.83 9.26
CA ASP A 122 2.97 -19.05 10.02
C ASP A 122 4.35 -19.02 10.68
N ASP A 123 5.29 -18.24 10.14
CA ASP A 123 6.63 -18.07 10.71
C ASP A 123 6.62 -17.27 12.02
N LEU A 124 5.62 -16.41 12.22
CA LEU A 124 5.58 -15.44 13.32
C LEU A 124 5.44 -16.08 14.70
N GLY A 125 4.88 -17.29 14.79
CA GLY A 125 4.81 -18.04 16.04
C GLY A 125 6.18 -18.42 16.66
N GLU A 126 7.28 -18.21 15.93
CA GLU A 126 8.64 -18.45 16.42
C GLU A 126 9.35 -17.16 16.89
N ALA A 127 8.68 -16.02 16.88
CA ALA A 127 9.26 -14.74 17.29
C ALA A 127 9.27 -14.57 18.81
N ASP A 128 10.36 -14.00 19.34
CA ASP A 128 10.50 -13.61 20.75
C ASP A 128 9.99 -12.18 20.99
N THR A 129 10.08 -11.32 19.96
CA THR A 129 9.65 -9.92 20.04
C THR A 129 8.97 -9.49 18.77
N PHE A 130 7.84 -8.78 18.90
CA PHE A 130 7.17 -8.03 17.86
C PHE A 130 7.37 -6.54 18.05
N LEU A 131 7.81 -5.84 17.00
CA LEU A 131 7.79 -4.38 16.92
C LEU A 131 6.72 -3.98 15.91
N VAL A 132 5.61 -3.43 16.38
CA VAL A 132 4.51 -2.95 15.53
C VAL A 132 4.54 -1.43 15.51
N THR A 133 4.74 -0.84 14.33
CA THR A 133 4.83 0.62 14.16
C THR A 133 3.92 1.12 13.05
N GLY A 134 3.15 2.18 13.34
CA GLY A 134 2.22 2.78 12.39
C GLY A 134 1.12 1.83 11.89
N ALA A 135 0.72 0.87 12.72
CA ALA A 135 -0.29 -0.14 12.41
C ALA A 135 -1.09 -0.53 13.66
N ASN A 136 -2.38 -0.81 13.48
CA ASN A 136 -3.25 -1.35 14.52
C ASN A 136 -3.82 -2.72 14.07
N PRO A 137 -3.02 -3.80 14.11
CA PRO A 137 -3.44 -5.10 13.59
C PRO A 137 -4.63 -5.71 14.34
N ALA A 138 -4.83 -5.41 15.62
CA ALA A 138 -5.97 -5.91 16.38
C ALA A 138 -7.32 -5.49 15.77
N GLU A 139 -7.40 -4.28 15.22
CA GLU A 139 -8.58 -3.72 14.57
C GLU A 139 -8.55 -3.90 13.05
N GLN A 140 -7.41 -3.54 12.40
CA GLN A 140 -7.32 -3.44 10.94
C GLN A 140 -7.01 -4.78 10.26
N HIS A 141 -6.34 -5.71 10.97
CA HIS A 141 -5.97 -7.04 10.48
C HIS A 141 -6.37 -8.13 11.49
N PRO A 142 -7.65 -8.19 11.91
CA PRO A 142 -8.08 -8.99 13.05
C PRO A 142 -7.83 -10.49 12.87
N VAL A 143 -7.87 -11.00 11.64
CA VAL A 143 -7.55 -12.42 11.36
C VAL A 143 -6.06 -12.68 11.61
N ALA A 144 -5.17 -11.85 11.09
CA ALA A 144 -3.72 -11.98 11.32
C ALA A 144 -3.39 -11.82 12.82
N PHE A 145 -3.98 -10.83 13.48
CA PHE A 145 -3.75 -10.60 14.90
C PHE A 145 -4.23 -11.76 15.78
N ARG A 146 -5.46 -12.23 15.59
CA ARG A 146 -6.06 -13.26 16.46
C ARG A 146 -5.48 -14.66 16.21
N SER A 147 -5.16 -14.98 14.95
CA SER A 147 -4.69 -16.33 14.62
C SER A 147 -3.17 -16.50 14.75
N TYR A 148 -2.39 -15.42 14.67
CA TYR A 148 -0.93 -15.53 14.66
C TYR A 148 -0.24 -14.71 15.75
N LEU A 149 -0.52 -13.38 15.86
CA LEU A 149 0.20 -12.53 16.80
C LEU A 149 -0.25 -12.76 18.25
N LEU A 150 -1.55 -12.73 18.50
CA LEU A 150 -2.08 -12.84 19.87
C LEU A 150 -1.76 -14.18 20.55
N PRO A 151 -1.78 -15.34 19.87
CA PRO A 151 -1.29 -16.58 20.47
C PRO A 151 0.19 -16.51 20.86
N ALA A 152 1.07 -16.00 19.99
CA ALA A 152 2.48 -15.83 20.29
C ALA A 152 2.71 -14.88 21.50
N ILE A 153 2.00 -13.75 21.55
CA ILE A 153 2.05 -12.81 22.71
C ILE A 153 1.62 -13.52 24.00
N ARG A 154 0.57 -14.33 23.97
CA ARG A 154 0.12 -15.10 25.14
C ARG A 154 1.09 -16.18 25.59
N ASP A 155 1.91 -16.67 24.65
CA ASP A 155 2.97 -17.65 24.93
C ASP A 155 4.29 -17.00 25.34
N GLY A 156 4.34 -15.66 25.43
CA GLY A 156 5.46 -14.91 25.99
C GLY A 156 6.25 -14.06 25.01
N THR A 157 5.83 -13.93 23.76
CA THR A 157 6.43 -12.97 22.81
C THR A 157 6.18 -11.54 23.31
N THR A 158 7.23 -10.75 23.44
CA THR A 158 7.14 -9.33 23.83
C THR A 158 6.55 -8.51 22.69
N LEU A 159 5.53 -7.69 22.96
CA LEU A 159 4.97 -6.75 22.00
C LEU A 159 5.37 -5.31 22.31
N ILE A 160 6.13 -4.70 21.41
CA ILE A 160 6.44 -3.27 21.40
C ILE A 160 5.49 -2.61 20.39
N HIS A 161 4.69 -1.64 20.82
CA HIS A 161 3.76 -0.93 19.96
C HIS A 161 4.11 0.55 19.87
N VAL A 162 4.37 1.02 18.65
CA VAL A 162 4.68 2.43 18.35
C VAL A 162 3.49 3.02 17.58
N ASP A 163 2.66 3.78 18.28
CA ASP A 163 1.46 4.41 17.73
C ASP A 163 1.14 5.68 18.55
N PRO A 164 0.76 6.80 17.93
CA PRO A 164 0.40 8.02 18.65
C PRO A 164 -0.80 7.86 19.59
N ARG A 165 -1.63 6.84 19.38
CA ARG A 165 -2.81 6.55 20.20
C ARG A 165 -2.69 5.19 20.87
N ALA A 166 -3.16 5.10 22.11
CA ALA A 166 -3.50 3.82 22.69
C ALA A 166 -4.75 3.25 21.99
N ASN A 167 -4.66 2.04 21.47
CA ASN A 167 -5.71 1.34 20.73
C ASN A 167 -5.72 -0.15 21.09
N ASP A 168 -6.56 -0.95 20.42
CA ASP A 168 -6.73 -2.39 20.75
C ASP A 168 -5.42 -3.19 20.66
N THR A 169 -4.47 -2.79 19.79
CA THR A 169 -3.14 -3.42 19.76
C THR A 169 -2.32 -3.02 20.98
N THR A 170 -2.44 -1.78 21.45
CA THR A 170 -1.76 -1.29 22.66
C THR A 170 -2.20 -2.04 23.92
N GLU A 171 -3.45 -2.47 23.98
CA GLU A 171 -3.96 -3.26 25.12
C GLU A 171 -3.24 -4.60 25.30
N ALA A 172 -2.64 -5.13 24.24
CA ALA A 172 -1.85 -6.35 24.28
C ALA A 172 -0.34 -6.09 24.37
N ALA A 173 0.11 -4.84 24.34
CA ALA A 173 1.52 -4.48 24.29
C ALA A 173 2.15 -4.46 25.69
N ASP A 174 3.40 -4.92 25.76
CA ASP A 174 4.25 -4.80 26.95
C ASP A 174 4.87 -3.41 27.04
N ILE A 175 5.21 -2.81 25.89
CA ILE A 175 5.79 -1.46 25.80
C ILE A 175 4.99 -0.66 24.74
N HIS A 176 4.51 0.52 25.14
CA HIS A 176 3.87 1.46 24.23
C HIS A 176 4.69 2.74 24.11
N LEU A 177 5.08 3.09 22.90
CA LEU A 177 5.75 4.34 22.58
C LEU A 177 4.77 5.26 21.85
N PRO A 178 4.16 6.26 22.52
CA PRO A 178 3.18 7.16 21.94
C PRO A 178 3.87 8.24 21.08
N VAL A 179 4.45 7.82 19.96
CA VAL A 179 5.23 8.69 19.07
C VAL A 179 4.42 9.87 18.56
N ARG A 180 5.01 11.06 18.58
CA ARG A 180 4.43 12.24 17.96
C ARG A 180 4.37 12.03 16.43
N PRO A 181 3.21 12.24 15.76
CA PRO A 181 3.10 12.09 14.32
C PRO A 181 4.20 12.82 13.54
N GLY A 182 4.83 12.10 12.58
CA GLY A 182 5.95 12.62 11.79
C GLY A 182 7.33 12.57 12.47
N HIS A 183 7.45 11.92 13.61
CA HIS A 183 8.71 11.77 14.35
C HIS A 183 9.19 10.31 14.46
N ASP A 184 8.77 9.47 13.53
CA ASP A 184 9.16 8.06 13.46
C ASP A 184 10.67 7.90 13.22
N ILE A 185 11.27 8.69 12.30
CA ILE A 185 12.70 8.64 12.03
C ILE A 185 13.54 9.00 13.26
N PRO A 186 13.30 10.11 13.98
CA PRO A 186 14.00 10.40 15.23
C PRO A 186 13.91 9.25 16.24
N LEU A 187 12.74 8.64 16.41
CA LEU A 187 12.52 7.51 17.31
C LEU A 187 13.35 6.29 16.90
N LEU A 188 13.22 5.84 15.65
CA LEU A 188 13.88 4.64 15.15
C LEU A 188 15.41 4.81 15.08
N ASN A 189 15.91 6.01 14.74
CA ASN A 189 17.35 6.31 14.81
C ASN A 189 17.88 6.32 16.25
N ALA A 190 17.09 6.78 17.23
CA ALA A 190 17.46 6.68 18.63
C ALA A 190 17.48 5.22 19.10
N MET A 191 16.53 4.39 18.69
CA MET A 191 16.57 2.94 18.96
C MET A 191 17.82 2.31 18.34
N ALA A 192 18.19 2.67 17.10
CA ALA A 192 19.42 2.19 16.47
C ALA A 192 20.69 2.63 17.23
N ALA A 193 20.72 3.87 17.74
CA ALA A 193 21.84 4.33 18.58
C ALA A 193 21.96 3.51 19.87
N VAL A 194 20.83 3.22 20.53
CA VAL A 194 20.82 2.34 21.72
C VAL A 194 21.33 0.93 21.37
N LEU A 195 20.92 0.35 20.24
CA LEU A 195 21.42 -0.97 19.83
C LEU A 195 22.94 -1.00 19.67
N LEU A 196 23.53 0.08 19.11
CA LEU A 196 24.99 0.22 18.99
C LEU A 196 25.66 0.47 20.34
N GLU A 197 25.11 1.36 21.19
CA GLU A 197 25.63 1.64 22.53
C GLU A 197 25.71 0.38 23.40
N GLU A 198 24.68 -0.46 23.36
CA GLU A 198 24.56 -1.68 24.15
C GLU A 198 25.23 -2.91 23.48
N GLY A 199 25.76 -2.76 22.25
CA GLY A 199 26.38 -3.88 21.51
C GLY A 199 25.38 -4.96 21.09
N LEU A 200 24.12 -4.59 20.85
CA LEU A 200 23.01 -5.47 20.47
C LEU A 200 22.86 -5.57 18.95
N VAL A 201 23.98 -5.73 18.26
CA VAL A 201 24.04 -5.84 16.79
C VAL A 201 24.62 -7.20 16.39
N ASP A 202 24.16 -7.75 15.26
CA ASP A 202 24.74 -8.98 14.68
C ASP A 202 25.86 -8.62 13.71
N GLU A 203 27.06 -8.38 14.23
CA GLU A 203 28.26 -8.06 13.43
C GLU A 203 28.51 -9.09 12.32
N SER A 204 28.27 -10.37 12.60
CA SER A 204 28.47 -11.45 11.64
C SER A 204 27.48 -11.41 10.47
N PHE A 205 26.24 -10.98 10.71
CA PHE A 205 25.26 -10.73 9.66
C PHE A 205 25.63 -9.48 8.87
N LEU A 206 25.98 -8.40 9.55
CA LEU A 206 26.38 -7.13 8.94
C LEU A 206 27.54 -7.33 7.97
N ASP A 207 28.61 -7.99 8.40
CA ASP A 207 29.81 -8.26 7.59
C ASP A 207 29.52 -9.06 6.31
N ARG A 208 28.58 -10.00 6.38
CA ARG A 208 28.38 -10.96 5.29
C ARG A 208 27.19 -10.61 4.37
N ARG A 209 26.27 -9.80 4.82
CA ARG A 209 24.94 -9.65 4.20
C ARG A 209 24.55 -8.22 3.90
N THR A 210 25.33 -7.25 4.37
CA THR A 210 24.97 -5.84 4.24
C THR A 210 26.13 -5.03 3.65
N GLU A 211 25.79 -3.88 3.12
CA GLU A 211 26.71 -2.86 2.63
C GLU A 211 26.39 -1.52 3.31
N GLY A 212 27.39 -0.64 3.44
CA GLY A 212 27.20 0.71 3.96
C GLY A 212 27.07 0.83 5.48
N VAL A 213 27.41 -0.22 6.24
CA VAL A 213 27.32 -0.24 7.71
C VAL A 213 28.12 0.90 8.34
N GLU A 214 29.40 1.06 7.97
CA GLU A 214 30.26 2.13 8.50
C GLU A 214 29.67 3.54 8.27
N ALA A 215 29.07 3.77 7.09
CA ALA A 215 28.44 5.03 6.77
C ALA A 215 27.18 5.28 7.61
N PHE A 216 26.39 4.23 7.84
CA PHE A 216 25.22 4.31 8.72
C PHE A 216 25.63 4.58 10.16
N GLU A 217 26.56 3.83 10.71
CA GLU A 217 27.10 4.04 12.08
C GLU A 217 27.63 5.46 12.27
N ALA A 218 28.39 5.96 11.29
CA ALA A 218 28.87 7.35 11.32
C ALA A 218 27.73 8.38 11.30
N SER A 219 26.61 8.07 10.62
CA SER A 219 25.45 8.96 10.55
C SER A 219 24.66 9.09 11.85
N ILE A 220 24.76 8.09 12.73
CA ILE A 220 24.04 8.07 14.00
C ILE A 220 24.96 8.12 15.22
N ALA A 221 26.28 8.19 15.05
CA ALA A 221 27.27 8.21 16.11
C ALA A 221 27.07 9.37 17.12
N ASP A 222 26.57 10.52 16.66
CA ASP A 222 26.34 11.72 17.46
C ASP A 222 24.83 11.87 17.84
N VAL A 223 24.03 10.81 17.73
CA VAL A 223 22.61 10.85 18.11
C VAL A 223 22.50 10.90 19.64
N ASP A 224 21.98 11.99 20.16
CA ASP A 224 21.59 12.12 21.56
C ASP A 224 20.22 11.45 21.75
N VAL A 225 20.20 10.31 22.42
CA VAL A 225 18.97 9.49 22.63
C VAL A 225 17.93 10.28 23.42
N ALA A 226 18.33 11.03 24.46
CA ALA A 226 17.41 11.83 25.25
C ALA A 226 16.77 12.97 24.42
N GLU A 227 17.57 13.66 23.60
CA GLU A 227 17.06 14.69 22.70
C GLU A 227 16.06 14.10 21.70
N ARG A 228 16.38 12.94 21.11
CA ARG A 228 15.50 12.28 20.10
C ARG A 228 14.23 11.74 20.75
N ALA A 229 14.30 11.16 21.93
CA ALA A 229 13.12 10.74 22.68
C ALA A 229 12.18 11.92 22.97
N ALA A 230 12.73 13.03 23.47
CA ALA A 230 11.98 14.26 23.71
C ALA A 230 11.36 14.83 22.42
N LEU A 231 12.09 14.80 21.29
CA LEU A 231 11.60 15.23 19.98
C LEU A 231 10.44 14.32 19.52
N ALA A 232 10.60 13.01 19.66
CA ALA A 232 9.58 12.03 19.32
C ALA A 232 8.38 12.05 20.29
N GLY A 233 8.52 12.69 21.44
CA GLY A 233 7.46 12.82 22.44
C GLY A 233 7.27 11.55 23.29
N VAL A 234 8.29 10.70 23.37
CA VAL A 234 8.30 9.47 24.17
C VAL A 234 9.24 9.61 25.37
N ASP A 235 9.03 8.78 26.37
CA ASP A 235 9.95 8.67 27.51
C ASP A 235 11.25 7.99 27.08
N GLU A 236 12.40 8.48 27.55
CA GLU A 236 13.72 7.92 27.19
C GLU A 236 13.89 6.50 27.72
N ASP A 237 13.46 6.23 28.95
CA ASP A 237 13.60 4.91 29.57
C ASP A 237 12.74 3.87 28.82
N ASP A 238 11.51 4.25 28.40
CA ASP A 238 10.65 3.40 27.58
C ASP A 238 11.24 3.14 26.20
N LEU A 239 11.84 4.15 25.56
CA LEU A 239 12.53 4.01 24.27
C LEU A 239 13.71 3.04 24.40
N ARG A 240 14.55 3.22 25.44
CA ARG A 240 15.69 2.34 25.69
C ARG A 240 15.23 0.91 25.99
N ALA A 241 14.20 0.74 26.81
CA ALA A 241 13.62 -0.57 27.09
C ALA A 241 13.11 -1.27 25.81
N ALA A 242 12.45 -0.52 24.92
CA ALA A 242 11.99 -1.04 23.62
C ALA A 242 13.15 -1.45 22.72
N ALA A 243 14.19 -0.62 22.61
CA ALA A 243 15.36 -0.92 21.80
C ALA A 243 16.10 -2.17 22.32
N VAL A 244 16.30 -2.27 23.64
CA VAL A 244 16.93 -3.44 24.27
C VAL A 244 16.09 -4.69 24.07
N ALA A 245 14.78 -4.64 24.31
CA ALA A 245 13.89 -5.79 24.08
C ALA A 245 13.89 -6.27 22.61
N TYR A 246 14.02 -5.36 21.66
CA TYR A 246 14.15 -5.71 20.24
C TYR A 246 15.53 -6.31 19.90
N GLY A 247 16.60 -5.76 20.49
CA GLY A 247 17.98 -6.17 20.23
C GLY A 247 18.41 -7.46 20.90
N GLU A 248 17.89 -7.75 22.11
CA GLU A 248 18.19 -8.99 22.85
C GLU A 248 17.42 -10.21 22.32
N ALA A 249 16.36 -9.99 21.52
CA ALA A 249 15.58 -11.07 20.95
C ALA A 249 16.42 -11.91 19.96
N ASP A 250 16.43 -13.25 20.11
CA ASP A 250 17.01 -14.12 19.07
C ASP A 250 16.25 -13.95 17.75
N ARG A 251 14.94 -13.71 17.84
CA ARG A 251 14.05 -13.54 16.68
C ARG A 251 13.09 -12.37 16.92
N ALA A 252 13.33 -11.26 16.23
CA ALA A 252 12.42 -10.12 16.25
C ALA A 252 11.74 -9.91 14.90
N ALA A 253 10.42 -9.79 14.90
CA ALA A 253 9.65 -9.47 13.71
C ALA A 253 9.08 -8.04 13.81
N ALA A 254 9.40 -7.21 12.83
CA ALA A 254 8.86 -5.87 12.71
C ALA A 254 7.65 -5.84 11.78
N PHE A 255 6.62 -5.09 12.17
CA PHE A 255 5.42 -4.84 11.38
C PHE A 255 5.25 -3.35 11.14
N THR A 256 4.81 -3.00 9.94
CA THR A 256 4.52 -1.62 9.58
C THR A 256 3.21 -1.53 8.80
N GLY A 257 2.56 -0.38 8.91
CA GLY A 257 1.33 -0.07 8.18
C GLY A 257 1.36 1.32 7.55
N MET A 258 0.19 1.82 7.19
CA MET A 258 0.03 3.13 6.55
C MET A 258 0.47 4.30 7.46
N GLY A 259 0.47 4.12 8.77
CA GLY A 259 1.00 5.12 9.72
C GLY A 259 2.48 5.42 9.53
N MET A 260 3.23 4.52 8.88
CA MET A 260 4.62 4.75 8.48
C MET A 260 4.75 5.27 7.05
N SER A 261 3.98 4.70 6.12
CA SER A 261 4.15 4.94 4.68
C SER A 261 3.44 6.20 4.17
N GLN A 262 2.30 6.59 4.75
CA GLN A 262 1.51 7.75 4.32
C GLN A 262 2.02 9.07 4.93
N HIS A 263 3.31 9.31 4.82
CA HIS A 263 4.00 10.54 5.21
C HIS A 263 4.81 11.10 4.06
N ARG A 264 5.13 12.39 4.09
CA ARG A 264 6.06 13.00 3.12
C ARG A 264 7.43 12.32 3.10
N CYS A 265 7.85 11.75 4.22
CA CYS A 265 9.08 10.96 4.39
C CYS A 265 8.79 9.47 4.58
N GLY A 266 7.68 8.95 4.01
CA GLY A 266 7.26 7.56 4.21
C GLY A 266 8.31 6.52 3.82
N THR A 267 9.04 6.74 2.73
CA THR A 267 10.15 5.88 2.31
C THR A 267 11.27 5.86 3.36
N ASP A 268 11.65 7.04 3.88
CA ASP A 268 12.70 7.14 4.90
C ASP A 268 12.27 6.57 6.25
N ASN A 269 10.98 6.69 6.62
CA ASN A 269 10.42 6.02 7.80
C ASN A 269 10.64 4.50 7.72
N VAL A 270 10.33 3.89 6.56
CA VAL A 270 10.51 2.45 6.36
C VAL A 270 11.99 2.07 6.28
N HIS A 271 12.85 2.91 5.67
CA HIS A 271 14.30 2.72 5.71
C HIS A 271 14.82 2.67 7.15
N ALA A 272 14.35 3.58 8.02
CA ALA A 272 14.76 3.59 9.43
C ALA A 272 14.35 2.30 10.17
N LEU A 273 13.15 1.76 9.86
CA LEU A 273 12.71 0.48 10.40
C LEU A 273 13.56 -0.69 9.87
N LEU A 274 13.85 -0.70 8.57
CA LEU A 274 14.70 -1.71 7.94
C LEU A 274 16.11 -1.73 8.55
N ASN A 275 16.65 -0.56 8.89
CA ASN A 275 17.96 -0.46 9.55
C ASN A 275 17.99 -1.21 10.89
N LEU A 276 16.91 -1.15 11.71
CA LEU A 276 16.84 -1.92 12.96
C LEU A 276 16.90 -3.42 12.70
N ALA A 277 16.12 -3.91 11.72
CA ALA A 277 16.09 -5.32 11.36
C ALA A 277 17.44 -5.82 10.79
N LEU A 278 18.13 -4.96 10.02
CA LEU A 278 19.45 -5.28 9.47
C LEU A 278 20.53 -5.26 10.56
N LEU A 279 20.54 -4.26 11.44
CA LEU A 279 21.51 -4.19 12.55
C LEU A 279 21.47 -5.44 13.44
N THR A 280 20.28 -5.95 13.71
CA THR A 280 20.08 -7.09 14.60
C THR A 280 20.05 -8.44 13.88
N GLY A 281 20.30 -8.48 12.54
CA GLY A 281 20.28 -9.71 11.75
C GLY A 281 18.90 -10.37 11.65
N ASN A 282 17.83 -9.61 11.90
CA ASN A 282 16.45 -10.12 11.91
C ASN A 282 15.83 -10.15 10.51
N ILE A 283 16.54 -10.71 9.53
CA ILE A 283 16.11 -10.92 8.14
C ILE A 283 16.48 -12.34 7.68
N GLY A 284 15.55 -13.00 6.99
CA GLY A 284 15.80 -14.28 6.32
C GLY A 284 15.76 -15.52 7.22
N ARG A 285 15.18 -15.42 8.40
CA ARG A 285 14.92 -16.51 9.34
C ARG A 285 13.44 -16.56 9.71
N ARG A 286 12.92 -17.72 10.12
CA ARG A 286 11.57 -17.82 10.69
C ARG A 286 11.47 -17.02 11.98
N GLY A 287 10.33 -16.40 12.22
CA GLY A 287 10.11 -15.56 13.40
C GLY A 287 10.77 -14.18 13.35
N THR A 288 11.33 -13.77 12.22
CA THR A 288 11.98 -12.47 12.04
C THR A 288 11.34 -11.66 10.91
N GLY A 289 12.01 -10.64 10.44
CA GLY A 289 11.70 -9.91 9.21
C GLY A 289 10.99 -8.59 9.37
N VAL A 290 10.77 -7.94 8.23
CA VAL A 290 9.95 -6.73 8.11
C VAL A 290 8.70 -7.08 7.32
N ASN A 291 7.56 -6.89 7.96
CA ASN A 291 6.28 -7.44 7.56
C ASN A 291 5.24 -6.32 7.39
N PRO A 292 5.15 -5.67 6.20
CA PRO A 292 4.14 -4.65 5.95
C PRO A 292 2.73 -5.24 5.95
N LEU A 293 1.87 -4.68 6.80
CA LEU A 293 0.47 -5.05 6.92
C LEU A 293 -0.36 -4.21 5.96
N ARG A 294 -0.83 -4.81 4.88
CA ARG A 294 -1.60 -4.15 3.84
C ARG A 294 -3.08 -4.15 4.18
N GLY A 295 -3.75 -2.99 4.01
CA GLY A 295 -5.13 -2.79 4.44
C GLY A 295 -6.16 -3.45 3.53
N GLN A 296 -6.00 -3.29 2.22
CA GLN A 296 -6.95 -3.84 1.25
C GLN A 296 -6.60 -5.27 0.88
N ASN A 297 -7.63 -6.07 0.69
CA ASN A 297 -7.51 -7.54 0.55
C ASN A 297 -6.78 -8.00 -0.71
N ASN A 298 -6.78 -7.21 -1.80
CA ASN A 298 -6.13 -7.58 -3.06
C ASN A 298 -5.05 -6.59 -3.53
N VAL A 299 -4.45 -5.81 -2.63
CA VAL A 299 -3.43 -4.83 -3.00
C VAL A 299 -2.20 -5.47 -3.68
N GLN A 300 -1.83 -6.66 -3.25
CA GLN A 300 -0.74 -7.40 -3.86
C GLN A 300 -1.15 -7.92 -5.24
N GLY A 301 -2.30 -8.57 -5.35
CA GLY A 301 -2.78 -9.14 -6.61
C GLY A 301 -3.02 -8.08 -7.68
N ALA A 302 -3.60 -6.92 -7.34
CA ALA A 302 -3.77 -5.81 -8.26
C ALA A 302 -2.42 -5.38 -8.87
N SER A 303 -1.41 -5.20 -8.03
CA SER A 303 -0.05 -4.86 -8.49
C SER A 303 0.61 -5.99 -9.29
N ASP A 304 0.44 -7.26 -8.86
CA ASP A 304 1.02 -8.44 -9.54
C ASP A 304 0.44 -8.64 -10.95
N VAL A 305 -0.83 -8.30 -11.17
CA VAL A 305 -1.44 -8.37 -12.50
C VAL A 305 -1.15 -7.15 -13.38
N GLY A 306 -0.36 -6.19 -12.89
CA GLY A 306 0.19 -5.11 -13.70
C GLY A 306 -0.62 -3.81 -13.70
N THR A 307 -1.41 -3.51 -12.66
CA THR A 307 -2.09 -2.21 -12.52
C THR A 307 -1.19 -1.13 -11.92
N LEU A 308 0.02 -1.03 -12.43
CA LEU A 308 1.00 0.02 -12.10
C LEU A 308 1.58 0.57 -13.40
N PRO A 309 1.94 1.86 -13.47
CA PRO A 309 2.34 2.52 -14.72
C PRO A 309 3.67 2.00 -15.30
N SER A 310 4.52 1.40 -14.48
CA SER A 310 5.85 0.94 -14.88
C SER A 310 5.99 -0.57 -14.99
N VAL A 311 4.94 -1.36 -14.65
CA VAL A 311 5.04 -2.82 -14.66
C VAL A 311 3.92 -3.50 -15.43
N LEU A 312 4.27 -4.60 -16.08
CA LEU A 312 3.39 -5.55 -16.75
C LEU A 312 3.01 -6.70 -15.79
N PRO A 313 2.03 -7.56 -16.15
CA PRO A 313 1.71 -8.74 -15.36
C PRO A 313 2.93 -9.56 -14.97
N GLY A 314 3.00 -9.98 -13.71
CA GLY A 314 4.15 -10.67 -13.11
C GLY A 314 5.27 -9.73 -12.66
N TYR A 315 4.96 -8.47 -12.43
CA TYR A 315 5.91 -7.44 -11.97
C TYR A 315 7.08 -7.21 -12.95
N ARG A 316 6.84 -7.41 -14.25
CA ARG A 316 7.83 -7.20 -15.31
C ARG A 316 7.86 -5.74 -15.70
N ASP A 317 9.04 -5.15 -15.85
CA ASP A 317 9.21 -3.78 -16.29
C ASP A 317 8.58 -3.55 -17.68
N VAL A 318 7.87 -2.42 -17.90
CA VAL A 318 7.28 -2.08 -19.21
C VAL A 318 8.36 -1.91 -20.30
N GLY A 319 9.59 -1.54 -19.93
CA GLY A 319 10.75 -1.50 -20.81
C GLY A 319 11.27 -2.88 -21.23
N ASP A 320 10.91 -3.98 -20.51
CA ASP A 320 11.33 -5.34 -20.88
C ASP A 320 10.72 -5.80 -22.20
N ARG A 321 11.54 -5.76 -23.25
CA ARG A 321 11.12 -6.15 -24.60
C ARG A 321 10.62 -7.60 -24.67
N ALA A 322 11.20 -8.51 -23.90
CA ALA A 322 10.80 -9.91 -23.91
C ALA A 322 9.42 -10.10 -23.29
N ALA A 323 9.15 -9.37 -22.19
CA ALA A 323 7.84 -9.37 -21.53
C ALA A 323 6.76 -8.79 -22.48
N ARG A 324 7.03 -7.65 -23.13
CA ARG A 324 6.09 -7.06 -24.09
C ARG A 324 5.82 -7.98 -25.27
N ALA A 325 6.86 -8.60 -25.84
CA ALA A 325 6.70 -9.54 -26.97
C ALA A 325 5.83 -10.75 -26.59
N ALA A 326 6.00 -11.30 -25.38
CA ALA A 326 5.17 -12.40 -24.90
C ALA A 326 3.69 -11.98 -24.77
N LEU A 327 3.43 -10.77 -24.23
CA LEU A 327 2.08 -10.24 -24.14
C LEU A 327 1.49 -9.90 -25.52
N ALA A 328 2.32 -9.42 -26.46
CA ALA A 328 1.88 -9.16 -27.82
C ALA A 328 1.41 -10.44 -28.54
N GLU A 329 2.04 -11.58 -28.27
CA GLU A 329 1.60 -12.89 -28.78
C GLU A 329 0.21 -13.26 -28.26
N GLU A 330 -0.06 -13.00 -26.97
CA GLU A 330 -1.33 -13.32 -26.32
C GLU A 330 -2.45 -12.30 -26.61
N TRP A 331 -2.11 -11.02 -26.68
CA TRP A 331 -3.10 -9.94 -26.83
C TRP A 331 -3.31 -9.49 -28.28
N GLY A 332 -2.38 -9.84 -29.18
CA GLY A 332 -2.39 -9.39 -30.56
C GLY A 332 -1.91 -7.94 -30.76
N ILE A 333 -1.50 -7.26 -29.70
CA ILE A 333 -1.02 -5.88 -29.68
C ILE A 333 0.15 -5.79 -28.70
N GLU A 334 1.25 -5.15 -29.11
CA GLU A 334 2.39 -4.88 -28.22
C GLU A 334 2.06 -3.73 -27.25
N PRO A 335 2.21 -3.92 -25.92
CA PRO A 335 2.02 -2.85 -24.95
C PRO A 335 3.04 -1.71 -25.13
N PRO A 336 2.72 -0.46 -24.71
CA PRO A 336 3.67 0.65 -24.71
C PRO A 336 4.91 0.34 -23.87
N ALA A 337 6.06 0.92 -24.26
CA ALA A 337 7.36 0.64 -23.66
C ALA A 337 7.76 1.61 -22.54
N ASP A 338 7.21 2.82 -22.58
CA ASP A 338 7.54 3.88 -21.63
C ASP A 338 6.57 3.84 -20.44
N PRO A 339 7.04 4.09 -19.20
CA PRO A 339 6.15 4.20 -18.04
C PRO A 339 5.08 5.27 -18.24
N GLY A 340 3.87 5.01 -17.74
CA GLY A 340 2.80 5.99 -17.67
C GLY A 340 2.86 6.86 -16.42
N LEU A 341 1.86 7.72 -16.26
CA LEU A 341 1.66 8.55 -15.08
C LEU A 341 1.14 7.70 -13.91
N THR A 342 1.60 8.04 -12.71
CA THR A 342 1.05 7.49 -11.45
C THR A 342 -0.34 8.07 -11.19
N GLU A 343 -1.10 7.46 -10.28
CA GLU A 343 -2.44 7.92 -9.86
C GLU A 343 -2.45 9.41 -9.49
N VAL A 344 -1.50 9.85 -8.66
CA VAL A 344 -1.37 11.25 -8.24
C VAL A 344 -1.02 12.16 -9.43
N GLU A 345 -0.10 11.73 -10.30
CA GLU A 345 0.27 12.50 -11.49
C GLU A 345 -0.90 12.59 -12.47
N MET A 346 -1.65 11.50 -12.69
CA MET A 346 -2.86 11.51 -13.53
C MET A 346 -3.89 12.52 -13.00
N THR A 347 -4.16 12.50 -11.68
CA THR A 347 -5.11 13.44 -11.05
C THR A 347 -4.66 14.89 -11.22
N HIS A 348 -3.36 15.15 -11.11
CA HIS A 348 -2.81 16.50 -11.33
C HIS A 348 -2.86 16.93 -12.81
N ALA A 349 -2.90 15.99 -13.74
CA ALA A 349 -2.95 16.22 -15.19
C ALA A 349 -4.38 16.31 -15.76
N PHE A 350 -5.42 16.16 -14.94
CA PHE A 350 -6.81 16.25 -15.37
C PHE A 350 -7.10 17.62 -15.99
N GLY A 351 -7.81 17.61 -17.14
CA GLY A 351 -8.12 18.81 -17.91
C GLY A 351 -6.99 19.32 -18.81
N ASP A 352 -5.77 18.77 -18.67
CA ASP A 352 -4.61 19.12 -19.50
C ASP A 352 -4.11 17.90 -20.30
N GLU A 353 -3.16 17.11 -19.79
CA GLU A 353 -2.64 15.93 -20.47
C GLU A 353 -3.64 14.77 -20.41
N VAL A 354 -4.37 14.60 -19.29
CA VAL A 354 -5.41 13.57 -19.11
C VAL A 354 -6.78 14.21 -19.25
N ARG A 355 -7.51 13.81 -20.28
CA ARG A 355 -8.83 14.34 -20.67
C ARG A 355 -9.99 13.44 -20.27
N ALA A 356 -9.74 12.12 -20.17
CA ALA A 356 -10.73 11.17 -19.72
C ALA A 356 -10.15 10.25 -18.64
N ALA A 357 -11.02 9.75 -17.76
CA ALA A 357 -10.64 8.76 -16.77
C ALA A 357 -11.65 7.62 -16.67
N ILE A 358 -11.14 6.42 -16.39
CA ILE A 358 -11.93 5.24 -16.04
C ILE A 358 -11.51 4.78 -14.65
N VAL A 359 -12.41 4.87 -13.70
CA VAL A 359 -12.18 4.56 -12.27
C VAL A 359 -12.92 3.28 -11.92
N LEU A 360 -12.23 2.29 -11.42
CA LEU A 360 -12.78 0.99 -11.04
C LEU A 360 -12.63 0.77 -9.52
N GLY A 361 -13.74 0.76 -8.78
CA GLY A 361 -13.79 0.39 -7.36
C GLY A 361 -12.96 1.27 -6.43
N GLU A 362 -12.74 2.51 -6.80
CA GLU A 362 -12.03 3.54 -6.04
C GLU A 362 -12.85 4.82 -5.90
N ASN A 363 -12.48 5.61 -4.89
CA ASN A 363 -13.13 6.89 -4.61
C ASN A 363 -12.08 8.03 -4.52
N PRO A 364 -11.30 8.31 -5.59
CA PRO A 364 -10.20 9.26 -5.55
C PRO A 364 -10.63 10.68 -5.14
N ALA A 365 -11.85 11.11 -5.43
CA ALA A 365 -12.36 12.41 -4.95
C ALA A 365 -12.39 12.54 -3.41
N ALA A 366 -12.37 11.42 -2.68
CA ALA A 366 -12.31 11.41 -1.22
C ALA A 366 -10.97 10.90 -0.66
N THR A 367 -10.20 10.13 -1.42
CA THR A 367 -9.00 9.43 -0.92
C THR A 367 -7.69 10.07 -1.36
N GLU A 368 -7.68 10.82 -2.45
CA GLU A 368 -6.51 11.55 -2.90
C GLU A 368 -6.13 12.69 -1.94
N PRO A 369 -4.83 13.00 -1.80
CA PRO A 369 -4.39 14.13 -0.99
C PRO A 369 -4.87 15.46 -1.60
N ASP A 370 -5.20 16.43 -0.74
CA ASP A 370 -5.75 17.74 -1.13
C ASP A 370 -7.11 17.64 -1.86
N GLY A 371 -8.11 17.06 -1.19
CA GLY A 371 -9.42 16.78 -1.76
C GLY A 371 -10.13 17.97 -2.41
N ASN A 372 -9.86 19.22 -2.00
CA ASN A 372 -10.43 20.41 -2.65
C ASN A 372 -9.86 20.60 -4.06
N SER A 373 -8.54 20.50 -4.21
CA SER A 373 -7.87 20.57 -5.51
C SER A 373 -8.28 19.40 -6.42
N VAL A 374 -8.43 18.22 -5.85
CA VAL A 374 -8.85 17.01 -6.58
C VAL A 374 -10.29 17.17 -7.11
N ALA A 375 -11.21 17.68 -6.30
CA ALA A 375 -12.59 17.94 -6.71
C ALA A 375 -12.66 18.91 -7.91
N GLU A 376 -11.91 20.03 -7.85
CA GLU A 376 -11.82 21.00 -8.95
C GLU A 376 -11.29 20.32 -10.24
N ARG A 377 -10.29 19.45 -10.14
CA ARG A 377 -9.72 18.75 -11.30
C ARG A 377 -10.65 17.72 -11.91
N PHE A 378 -11.50 17.04 -11.12
CA PHE A 378 -12.54 16.17 -11.67
C PHE A 378 -13.55 16.93 -12.55
N GLU A 379 -13.82 18.20 -12.23
CA GLU A 379 -14.69 19.07 -13.06
C GLU A 379 -14.03 19.47 -14.40
N GLU A 380 -12.69 19.39 -14.50
CA GLU A 380 -11.94 19.68 -15.74
C GLU A 380 -11.88 18.52 -16.72
N LEU A 381 -12.25 17.28 -16.31
CA LEU A 381 -12.30 16.13 -17.21
C LEU A 381 -13.38 16.29 -18.28
N GLU A 382 -13.06 15.93 -19.51
CA GLU A 382 -14.01 15.90 -20.60
C GLU A 382 -14.94 14.69 -20.57
N PHE A 383 -14.49 13.59 -19.93
CA PHE A 383 -15.27 12.37 -19.80
C PHE A 383 -14.79 11.50 -18.63
N LEU A 384 -15.70 11.11 -17.76
CA LEU A 384 -15.44 10.24 -16.61
C LEU A 384 -16.36 9.03 -16.60
N VAL A 385 -15.77 7.85 -16.55
CA VAL A 385 -16.46 6.58 -16.28
C VAL A 385 -16.12 6.09 -14.89
N VAL A 386 -17.11 5.81 -14.05
CA VAL A 386 -16.92 5.19 -12.75
C VAL A 386 -17.62 3.84 -12.74
N ILE A 387 -16.91 2.82 -12.26
CA ILE A 387 -17.41 1.46 -12.09
C ILE A 387 -17.36 1.17 -10.58
N ASP A 388 -18.52 1.19 -9.93
CA ASP A 388 -18.62 1.04 -8.47
C ASP A 388 -19.95 0.41 -8.06
N LEU A 389 -19.97 -0.16 -6.87
CA LEU A 389 -21.14 -0.81 -6.28
C LEU A 389 -22.16 0.19 -5.74
N PHE A 390 -21.72 1.37 -5.33
CA PHE A 390 -22.53 2.41 -4.66
C PHE A 390 -22.21 3.80 -5.20
N GLY A 391 -23.06 4.77 -4.88
CA GLY A 391 -22.76 6.17 -5.08
C GLY A 391 -21.69 6.66 -4.10
N THR A 392 -20.62 7.25 -4.62
CA THR A 392 -19.50 7.82 -3.86
C THR A 392 -19.28 9.30 -4.25
N GLU A 393 -18.33 9.98 -3.61
CA GLU A 393 -17.96 11.34 -3.98
C GLU A 393 -17.48 11.40 -5.44
N THR A 394 -16.71 10.43 -5.90
CA THR A 394 -16.24 10.37 -7.29
C THR A 394 -17.39 10.20 -8.30
N THR A 395 -18.43 9.43 -7.94
CA THR A 395 -19.58 9.22 -8.84
C THR A 395 -20.36 10.49 -9.16
N GLN A 396 -20.21 11.55 -8.34
CA GLN A 396 -20.87 12.83 -8.59
C GLN A 396 -20.35 13.52 -9.85
N TYR A 397 -19.14 13.21 -10.29
CA TYR A 397 -18.51 13.75 -11.48
C TYR A 397 -18.70 12.85 -12.71
N ALA A 398 -19.13 11.59 -12.54
CA ALA A 398 -19.20 10.60 -13.61
C ALA A 398 -20.20 10.97 -14.73
N ASP A 399 -19.79 10.86 -15.98
CA ASP A 399 -20.67 10.91 -17.15
C ASP A 399 -21.37 9.58 -17.38
N VAL A 400 -20.68 8.48 -17.11
CA VAL A 400 -21.23 7.12 -17.13
C VAL A 400 -20.87 6.41 -15.83
N LEU A 401 -21.87 5.84 -15.17
CA LEU A 401 -21.71 5.04 -13.97
C LEU A 401 -22.16 3.61 -14.26
N LEU A 402 -21.24 2.66 -14.05
CA LEU A 402 -21.48 1.23 -14.24
C LEU A 402 -21.55 0.53 -12.86
N PRO A 403 -22.53 -0.40 -12.66
CA PRO A 403 -22.68 -1.14 -11.40
C PRO A 403 -21.69 -2.30 -11.27
#